data_c96d71753a0e81b41bef21eed781adea
#
_entry.id   c96d71753a0e81b41bef21eed781adea
#
_cell.length_a   1.000
_cell.length_b   1.000
_cell.length_c   1.000
_cell.angle_alpha   90.00
_cell.angle_beta   90.00
_cell.angle_gamma   90.00
#
_symmetry.space_group_name_H-M   'P 1'
#
loop_
_entity.id
_entity.type
_entity.pdbx_description
1 polymer ?
#
loop_
_entity_poly.entity_id
_entity_poly.type
_entity_poly.pdbx_seq_one_letter_code
_entity_poly.pdbx_strand_id
1 'polypeptide(L)'
;MKLPRRKFLHLAAGAAALPVVLRVAWAQTYPTRPVRIIVGVGAGGAPDIVARLMGQWLSERLGQPFIVENKPGAGTNIATEAVVRAPADGHTLLQATLTNAYNAALYPKLSFNFIRDIAPISSIMRTPLVMVANPVFPAKSVPEFIAFAKANPGKINMASSGAGNLTHLAGELFKMMADVDSIENIRAGKLRALAVTTAARAPMLPDIRPMAEFVPGYEASGWQGVGAPRNTPDEIIERLNQEINAGLADPTLKGRLASLGGVVFTNTPASFGTFISEETEKWGKAIRAANIKLE
;
A
#
# COMPACT_ATOMS: atom_id res chain seq x y z
N MET A 1 3.54 -67.11 -37.48
CA MET A 1 3.63 -67.21 -35.98
C MET A 1 2.47 -66.36 -35.39
N LYS A 2 1.46 -66.99 -34.85
CA LYS A 2 0.28 -66.32 -34.29
C LYS A 2 0.48 -66.17 -32.80
N LEU A 3 0.64 -64.92 -32.30
CA LEU A 3 0.76 -64.66 -30.86
C LEU A 3 -0.60 -64.98 -30.16
N PRO A 4 -0.61 -65.73 -29.05
CA PRO A 4 -1.84 -66.09 -28.36
C PRO A 4 -2.52 -64.82 -27.77
N ARG A 5 -3.84 -64.71 -28.00
CA ARG A 5 -4.70 -63.57 -27.62
C ARG A 5 -4.55 -63.09 -26.16
N ARG A 6 -4.18 -63.94 -25.25
CA ARG A 6 -3.91 -63.60 -23.82
C ARG A 6 -2.69 -62.70 -23.65
N LYS A 7 -1.58 -62.86 -24.44
CA LYS A 7 -0.40 -61.99 -24.35
C LYS A 7 -0.63 -60.61 -24.90
N PHE A 8 -1.54 -60.49 -25.91
CA PHE A 8 -1.93 -59.19 -26.45
C PHE A 8 -2.74 -58.33 -25.46
N LEU A 9 -3.63 -58.96 -24.68
CA LEU A 9 -4.42 -58.29 -23.66
C LEU A 9 -3.59 -57.77 -22.46
N HIS A 10 -2.51 -58.48 -22.09
CA HIS A 10 -1.62 -58.02 -21.04
C HIS A 10 -0.71 -56.87 -21.48
N LEU A 11 -0.32 -56.80 -22.74
CA LEU A 11 0.42 -55.69 -23.33
C LEU A 11 -0.45 -54.46 -23.52
N ALA A 12 -1.71 -54.61 -23.88
CA ALA A 12 -2.67 -53.51 -24.01
C ALA A 12 -3.06 -52.90 -22.64
N ALA A 13 -3.17 -53.72 -21.58
CA ALA A 13 -3.43 -53.22 -20.21
C ALA A 13 -2.23 -52.47 -19.61
N GLY A 14 -0.99 -52.86 -19.95
CA GLY A 14 0.21 -52.15 -19.51
C GLY A 14 0.41 -50.77 -20.22
N ALA A 15 -0.04 -50.65 -21.48
CA ALA A 15 0.06 -49.38 -22.22
C ALA A 15 -1.00 -48.35 -21.79
N ALA A 16 -2.14 -48.77 -21.27
CA ALA A 16 -3.21 -47.89 -20.79
C ALA A 16 -2.94 -47.28 -19.40
N ALA A 17 -2.03 -47.86 -18.61
CA ALA A 17 -1.68 -47.34 -17.29
C ALA A 17 -0.59 -46.26 -17.29
N LEU A 18 0.13 -46.09 -18.39
CA LEU A 18 1.24 -45.11 -18.51
C LEU A 18 0.85 -43.61 -18.51
N PRO A 19 -0.33 -43.17 -18.97
CA PRO A 19 -0.64 -41.75 -18.92
C PRO A 19 -1.22 -41.27 -17.58
N VAL A 20 -1.55 -42.17 -16.64
CA VAL A 20 -2.13 -41.77 -15.34
C VAL A 20 -1.05 -41.40 -14.32
N VAL A 21 0.16 -41.94 -14.45
CA VAL A 21 1.24 -41.74 -13.50
C VAL A 21 2.04 -40.44 -13.80
N LEU A 22 1.89 -39.86 -14.99
CA LEU A 22 2.62 -38.61 -15.38
C LEU A 22 1.89 -37.31 -15.04
N ARG A 23 0.76 -37.36 -14.36
CA ARG A 23 0.04 -36.17 -13.84
C ARG A 23 0.15 -35.99 -12.33
N VAL A 24 1.15 -36.52 -11.67
CA VAL A 24 1.67 -35.88 -10.47
C VAL A 24 2.52 -34.71 -10.97
N ALA A 25 1.85 -33.68 -11.48
CA ALA A 25 2.47 -32.38 -11.60
C ALA A 25 2.98 -32.09 -10.18
N TRP A 26 4.28 -32.09 -10.03
CA TRP A 26 4.92 -31.51 -8.85
C TRP A 26 4.36 -30.12 -8.79
N ALA A 27 3.45 -29.88 -7.87
CA ALA A 27 3.10 -28.53 -7.49
C ALA A 27 4.42 -27.93 -7.02
N GLN A 28 5.11 -27.24 -7.92
CA GLN A 28 6.36 -26.56 -7.58
C GLN A 28 6.00 -25.62 -6.44
N THR A 29 6.51 -25.94 -5.25
CA THR A 29 6.24 -25.15 -4.06
C THR A 29 6.80 -23.74 -4.32
N TYR A 30 5.89 -22.78 -4.59
CA TYR A 30 6.26 -21.39 -4.71
C TYR A 30 6.88 -20.87 -3.40
N PRO A 31 7.95 -20.07 -3.45
CA PRO A 31 8.75 -19.69 -4.61
C PRO A 31 9.82 -20.74 -4.95
N THR A 32 10.11 -20.92 -6.26
CA THR A 32 11.14 -21.86 -6.75
C THR A 32 12.51 -21.20 -7.01
N ARG A 33 12.56 -19.88 -6.97
CA ARG A 33 13.73 -19.04 -7.23
C ARG A 33 13.58 -17.70 -6.49
N PRO A 34 14.64 -16.87 -6.41
CA PRO A 34 14.55 -15.58 -5.75
C PRO A 34 13.39 -14.71 -6.26
N VAL A 35 12.69 -14.02 -5.33
CA VAL A 35 11.59 -13.10 -5.57
C VAL A 35 12.12 -11.67 -5.46
N ARG A 36 11.75 -10.80 -6.39
CA ARG A 36 12.11 -9.38 -6.38
C ARG A 36 10.94 -8.56 -5.83
N ILE A 37 11.23 -7.67 -4.87
CA ILE A 37 10.28 -6.67 -4.38
C ILE A 37 10.71 -5.32 -4.94
N ILE A 38 9.94 -4.78 -5.88
CA ILE A 38 10.23 -3.49 -6.53
C ILE A 38 9.65 -2.36 -5.66
N VAL A 39 10.51 -1.40 -5.32
CA VAL A 39 10.18 -0.26 -4.44
C VAL A 39 10.34 1.05 -5.20
N GLY A 40 9.30 1.88 -5.23
CA GLY A 40 9.24 3.12 -6.00
C GLY A 40 9.93 4.33 -5.35
N VAL A 41 10.65 4.13 -4.25
CA VAL A 41 11.41 5.18 -3.56
C VAL A 41 12.88 4.81 -3.43
N GLY A 42 13.73 5.80 -3.14
CA GLY A 42 15.15 5.56 -2.87
C GLY A 42 15.36 4.69 -1.62
N ALA A 43 16.53 4.05 -1.54
CA ALA A 43 16.95 3.27 -0.40
C ALA A 43 16.93 4.11 0.90
N GLY A 44 16.52 3.52 2.03
CA GLY A 44 16.41 4.18 3.33
C GLY A 44 15.10 4.95 3.55
N GLY A 45 14.26 5.10 2.52
CA GLY A 45 12.90 5.61 2.70
C GLY A 45 12.00 4.62 3.45
N ALA A 46 10.95 5.09 4.14
CA ALA A 46 10.06 4.21 4.90
C ALA A 46 9.51 3.00 4.10
N PRO A 47 9.07 3.15 2.83
CA PRO A 47 8.66 2.00 2.03
C PRO A 47 9.78 1.00 1.74
N ASP A 48 11.02 1.46 1.59
CA ASP A 48 12.19 0.58 1.39
C ASP A 48 12.49 -0.23 2.66
N ILE A 49 12.47 0.42 3.83
CA ILE A 49 12.70 -0.25 5.12
C ILE A 49 11.62 -1.31 5.36
N VAL A 50 10.35 -0.97 5.13
CA VAL A 50 9.22 -1.91 5.27
C VAL A 50 9.34 -3.09 4.31
N ALA A 51 9.72 -2.83 3.04
CA ALA A 51 9.95 -3.89 2.05
C ALA A 51 11.07 -4.84 2.48
N ARG A 52 12.16 -4.31 3.05
CA ARG A 52 13.28 -5.13 3.56
C ARG A 52 12.91 -5.96 4.76
N LEU A 53 12.16 -5.39 5.72
CA LEU A 53 11.65 -6.13 6.88
C LEU A 53 10.72 -7.28 6.45
N MET A 54 9.80 -7.00 5.55
CA MET A 54 8.89 -8.01 5.02
C MET A 54 9.62 -9.03 4.14
N GLY A 55 10.57 -8.57 3.31
CA GLY A 55 11.40 -9.44 2.47
C GLY A 55 12.26 -10.40 3.30
N GLN A 56 12.83 -9.95 4.41
CA GLN A 56 13.54 -10.82 5.35
C GLN A 56 12.60 -11.88 5.93
N TRP A 57 11.45 -11.48 6.45
CA TRP A 57 10.43 -12.40 6.99
C TRP A 57 10.03 -13.47 5.97
N LEU A 58 9.68 -13.05 4.75
CA LEU A 58 9.27 -13.96 3.69
C LEU A 58 10.38 -14.90 3.26
N SER A 59 11.64 -14.42 3.23
CA SER A 59 12.81 -15.25 2.89
C SER A 59 13.00 -16.39 3.89
N GLU A 60 12.88 -16.08 5.18
CA GLU A 60 13.03 -17.08 6.26
C GLU A 60 11.87 -18.10 6.24
N ARG A 61 10.67 -17.68 5.91
CA ARG A 61 9.47 -18.51 5.91
C ARG A 61 9.31 -19.37 4.66
N LEU A 62 9.69 -18.83 3.49
CA LEU A 62 9.44 -19.46 2.20
C LEU A 62 10.70 -20.09 1.57
N GLY A 63 11.86 -19.96 2.21
CA GLY A 63 13.09 -20.65 1.82
C GLY A 63 13.77 -20.15 0.54
N GLN A 64 13.30 -19.03 -0.03
CA GLN A 64 13.94 -18.36 -1.17
C GLN A 64 14.16 -16.89 -0.84
N PRO A 65 15.26 -16.26 -1.35
CA PRO A 65 15.52 -14.85 -1.10
C PRO A 65 14.43 -13.94 -1.67
N PHE A 66 13.95 -12.99 -0.86
CA PHE A 66 13.12 -11.85 -1.31
C PHE A 66 14.00 -10.61 -1.36
N ILE A 67 14.36 -10.18 -2.57
CA ILE A 67 15.37 -9.16 -2.82
C ILE A 67 14.69 -7.83 -3.14
N VAL A 68 15.00 -6.80 -2.37
CA VAL A 68 14.48 -5.44 -2.60
C VAL A 68 15.28 -4.73 -3.68
N GLU A 69 14.59 -4.20 -4.69
CA GLU A 69 15.13 -3.42 -5.78
C GLU A 69 14.46 -2.05 -5.85
N ASN A 70 15.22 -0.98 -5.63
CA ASN A 70 14.71 0.38 -5.68
C ASN A 70 14.68 0.92 -7.11
N LYS A 71 13.51 1.38 -7.57
CA LYS A 71 13.27 2.06 -8.85
C LYS A 71 12.52 3.38 -8.62
N PRO A 72 13.20 4.40 -8.08
CA PRO A 72 12.55 5.68 -7.79
C PRO A 72 12.23 6.45 -9.08
N GLY A 73 11.27 7.36 -8.98
CA GLY A 73 10.94 8.32 -10.03
C GLY A 73 9.47 8.35 -10.41
N ALA A 74 9.05 9.47 -10.99
CA ALA A 74 7.70 9.76 -11.45
C ALA A 74 6.60 9.39 -10.42
N GLY A 75 6.81 9.73 -9.14
CA GLY A 75 5.83 9.40 -8.10
C GLY A 75 5.59 7.90 -7.97
N THR A 76 6.62 7.05 -8.02
CA THR A 76 6.56 5.57 -7.99
C THR A 76 6.09 4.90 -9.30
N ASN A 77 5.70 5.66 -10.32
CA ASN A 77 5.16 5.09 -11.57
C ASN A 77 6.19 4.22 -12.31
N ILE A 78 7.50 4.54 -12.25
CA ILE A 78 8.57 3.72 -12.86
C ILE A 78 8.58 2.32 -12.24
N ALA A 79 8.50 2.22 -10.93
CA ALA A 79 8.43 0.95 -10.21
C ALA A 79 7.18 0.15 -10.54
N THR A 80 6.03 0.84 -10.56
CA THR A 80 4.73 0.21 -10.86
C THR A 80 4.71 -0.35 -12.28
N GLU A 81 5.16 0.42 -13.26
CA GLU A 81 5.23 -0.03 -14.65
C GLU A 81 6.16 -1.23 -14.83
N ALA A 82 7.30 -1.24 -14.13
CA ALA A 82 8.22 -2.38 -14.15
C ALA A 82 7.56 -3.66 -13.64
N VAL A 83 6.69 -3.58 -12.63
CA VAL A 83 5.95 -4.74 -12.12
C VAL A 83 4.82 -5.12 -13.07
N VAL A 84 4.03 -4.15 -13.57
CA VAL A 84 2.95 -4.42 -14.54
C VAL A 84 3.44 -5.18 -15.76
N ARG A 85 4.68 -4.91 -16.23
CA ARG A 85 5.31 -5.58 -17.38
C ARG A 85 6.04 -6.88 -17.04
N ALA A 86 6.13 -7.24 -15.77
CA ALA A 86 6.79 -8.47 -15.35
C ALA A 86 5.91 -9.71 -15.59
N PRO A 87 6.51 -10.93 -15.70
CA PRO A 87 5.74 -12.16 -15.72
C PRO A 87 4.85 -12.30 -14.48
N ALA A 88 3.61 -12.76 -14.69
CA ALA A 88 2.63 -12.98 -13.63
C ALA A 88 2.85 -14.34 -12.92
N ASP A 89 4.06 -14.60 -12.47
CA ASP A 89 4.49 -15.86 -11.85
C ASP A 89 4.83 -15.71 -10.35
N GLY A 90 4.53 -14.55 -9.77
CA GLY A 90 4.78 -14.24 -8.37
C GLY A 90 6.23 -13.88 -8.02
N HIS A 91 7.19 -13.94 -8.94
CA HIS A 91 8.61 -13.67 -8.66
C HIS A 91 9.01 -12.19 -8.85
N THR A 92 8.06 -11.33 -9.13
CA THR A 92 8.23 -9.87 -9.11
C THR A 92 7.03 -9.24 -8.42
N LEU A 93 7.25 -8.60 -7.29
CA LEU A 93 6.22 -7.99 -6.44
C LEU A 93 6.43 -6.47 -6.41
N LEU A 94 5.36 -5.74 -6.15
CA LEU A 94 5.38 -4.30 -5.93
C LEU A 94 5.22 -4.00 -4.44
N GLN A 95 6.11 -3.21 -3.87
CA GLN A 95 5.85 -2.48 -2.64
C GLN A 95 4.89 -1.35 -2.97
N ALA A 96 3.60 -1.60 -2.78
CA ALA A 96 2.54 -0.64 -3.04
C ALA A 96 2.41 0.37 -1.90
N THR A 97 2.05 1.59 -2.25
CA THR A 97 1.83 2.70 -1.32
C THR A 97 0.59 3.48 -1.73
N LEU A 98 0.11 4.35 -0.86
CA LEU A 98 -0.98 5.28 -1.18
C LEU A 98 -0.73 6.07 -2.46
N THR A 99 0.54 6.43 -2.76
CA THR A 99 0.90 7.16 -3.96
C THR A 99 0.42 6.46 -5.24
N ASN A 100 0.52 5.13 -5.28
CA ASN A 100 0.05 4.34 -6.42
C ASN A 100 -1.46 4.49 -6.65
N ALA A 101 -2.26 4.60 -5.58
CA ALA A 101 -3.70 4.74 -5.66
C ALA A 101 -4.12 6.10 -6.26
N TYR A 102 -3.49 7.21 -5.88
CA TYR A 102 -3.90 8.53 -6.35
C TYR A 102 -3.19 9.02 -7.62
N ASN A 103 -2.13 8.35 -8.07
CA ASN A 103 -1.36 8.77 -9.24
C ASN A 103 -2.18 8.91 -10.51
N ALA A 104 -3.22 8.11 -10.69
CA ALA A 104 -4.12 8.24 -11.84
C ALA A 104 -4.82 9.61 -11.92
N ALA A 105 -4.97 10.31 -10.79
CA ALA A 105 -5.53 11.65 -10.75
C ALA A 105 -4.47 12.77 -10.97
N LEU A 106 -3.20 12.48 -10.70
CA LEU A 106 -2.10 13.44 -10.84
C LEU A 106 -1.36 13.34 -12.17
N TYR A 107 -1.29 12.14 -12.77
CA TYR A 107 -0.58 11.88 -14.02
C TYR A 107 -1.57 11.52 -15.13
N PRO A 108 -1.87 12.45 -16.05
CA PRO A 108 -2.93 12.25 -17.06
C PRO A 108 -2.59 11.20 -18.13
N LYS A 109 -1.32 10.81 -18.25
CA LYS A 109 -0.83 9.88 -19.28
C LYS A 109 -0.03 8.74 -18.65
N LEU A 110 -0.72 7.82 -17.95
CA LEU A 110 -0.12 6.58 -17.48
C LEU A 110 -0.30 5.47 -18.52
N SER A 111 0.75 4.68 -18.75
CA SER A 111 0.72 3.49 -19.63
C SER A 111 0.02 2.29 -19.00
N PHE A 112 -0.38 2.39 -17.73
CA PHE A 112 -1.03 1.35 -16.93
C PHE A 112 -2.17 1.93 -16.08
N ASN A 113 -3.01 1.04 -15.55
CA ASN A 113 -4.01 1.35 -14.52
C ASN A 113 -3.72 0.51 -13.29
N PHE A 114 -3.41 1.16 -12.16
CA PHE A 114 -2.97 0.49 -10.95
C PHE A 114 -4.00 -0.54 -10.43
N ILE A 115 -5.30 -0.18 -10.42
CA ILE A 115 -6.37 -1.08 -9.95
C ILE A 115 -6.56 -2.28 -10.90
N ARG A 116 -6.45 -2.05 -12.22
CA ARG A 116 -6.66 -3.08 -13.22
C ARG A 116 -5.47 -4.02 -13.36
N ASP A 117 -4.24 -3.48 -13.31
CA ASP A 117 -3.03 -4.16 -13.77
C ASP A 117 -2.19 -4.73 -12.63
N ILE A 118 -2.51 -4.40 -11.37
CA ILE A 118 -1.88 -4.96 -10.17
C ILE A 118 -2.89 -5.78 -9.38
N ALA A 119 -2.56 -7.03 -9.12
CA ALA A 119 -3.29 -7.90 -8.19
C ALA A 119 -2.88 -7.55 -6.75
N PRO A 120 -3.83 -7.17 -5.87
CA PRO A 120 -3.54 -6.91 -4.47
C PRO A 120 -3.21 -8.21 -3.73
N ILE A 121 -2.18 -8.19 -2.89
CA ILE A 121 -1.82 -9.34 -2.04
C ILE A 121 -2.22 -9.07 -0.60
N SER A 122 -1.62 -8.06 0.03
CA SER A 122 -1.88 -7.71 1.44
C SER A 122 -1.47 -6.27 1.72
N SER A 123 -2.19 -5.59 2.61
CA SER A 123 -1.63 -4.42 3.27
C SER A 123 -0.61 -4.85 4.32
N ILE A 124 0.24 -3.92 4.75
CA ILE A 124 1.24 -4.12 5.80
C ILE A 124 0.94 -3.21 6.97
N MET A 125 0.90 -1.91 6.72
CA MET A 125 0.67 -0.93 7.78
C MET A 125 0.02 0.34 7.25
N ARG A 126 -0.61 1.09 8.17
CA ARG A 126 -0.99 2.49 8.01
C ARG A 126 -0.06 3.38 8.79
N THR A 127 0.19 4.58 8.28
CA THR A 127 0.97 5.61 8.96
C THR A 127 0.07 6.83 9.18
N PRO A 128 -0.31 7.13 10.44
CA PRO A 128 -1.10 8.33 10.73
C PRO A 128 -0.29 9.59 10.43
N LEU A 129 -0.98 10.65 10.06
CA LEU A 129 -0.47 12.01 10.09
C LEU A 129 -0.96 12.71 11.35
N VAL A 130 -0.37 13.85 11.65
CA VAL A 130 -0.77 14.70 12.75
C VAL A 130 -1.01 16.11 12.22
N MET A 131 -2.21 16.64 12.46
CA MET A 131 -2.45 18.06 12.26
C MET A 131 -1.79 18.83 13.41
N VAL A 132 -0.93 19.77 13.06
CA VAL A 132 -0.18 20.56 14.02
C VAL A 132 -0.35 22.05 13.73
N ALA A 133 -0.29 22.86 14.77
CA ALA A 133 -0.31 24.33 14.66
C ALA A 133 0.89 24.93 15.39
N ASN A 134 1.29 26.13 14.99
CA ASN A 134 2.28 26.91 15.73
C ASN A 134 1.75 27.19 17.15
N PRO A 135 2.56 27.08 18.23
CA PRO A 135 2.11 27.34 19.59
C PRO A 135 1.52 28.73 19.84
N VAL A 136 1.91 29.74 19.05
CA VAL A 136 1.36 31.09 19.13
C VAL A 136 0.06 31.26 18.35
N PHE A 137 -0.35 30.22 17.57
CA PHE A 137 -1.62 30.25 16.85
C PHE A 137 -2.78 30.28 17.85
N PRO A 138 -3.80 31.13 17.67
CA PRO A 138 -4.84 31.35 18.69
C PRO A 138 -5.69 30.12 19.00
N ALA A 139 -5.93 29.23 18.01
CA ALA A 139 -6.71 28.01 18.24
C ALA A 139 -5.88 26.93 18.94
N LYS A 140 -6.48 26.29 19.95
CA LYS A 140 -5.88 25.22 20.75
C LYS A 140 -6.54 23.85 20.47
N SER A 141 -7.62 23.84 19.71
CA SER A 141 -8.38 22.64 19.33
C SER A 141 -8.84 22.73 17.88
N VAL A 142 -9.26 21.59 17.30
CA VAL A 142 -9.79 21.55 15.93
C VAL A 142 -11.05 22.41 15.77
N PRO A 143 -12.06 22.38 16.66
CA PRO A 143 -13.21 23.28 16.57
C PRO A 143 -12.84 24.78 16.57
N GLU A 144 -11.91 25.19 17.46
CA GLU A 144 -11.41 26.56 17.47
C GLU A 144 -10.67 26.91 16.18
N PHE A 145 -9.90 25.96 15.64
CA PHE A 145 -9.20 26.15 14.37
C PHE A 145 -10.19 26.37 13.22
N ILE A 146 -11.25 25.54 13.11
CA ILE A 146 -12.29 25.66 12.10
C ILE A 146 -13.01 27.02 12.23
N ALA A 147 -13.39 27.41 13.46
CA ALA A 147 -14.05 28.70 13.71
C ALA A 147 -13.14 29.87 13.30
N PHE A 148 -11.88 29.82 13.67
CA PHE A 148 -10.90 30.84 13.28
C PHE A 148 -10.71 30.91 11.76
N ALA A 149 -10.60 29.75 11.09
CA ALA A 149 -10.44 29.68 9.65
C ALA A 149 -11.62 30.29 8.89
N LYS A 150 -12.85 29.96 9.31
CA LYS A 150 -14.09 30.54 8.75
C LYS A 150 -14.21 32.05 8.95
N ALA A 151 -13.75 32.56 10.10
CA ALA A 151 -13.73 33.98 10.37
C ALA A 151 -12.60 34.73 9.64
N ASN A 152 -11.59 34.04 9.13
CA ASN A 152 -10.41 34.61 8.52
C ASN A 152 -10.05 33.90 7.19
N PRO A 153 -10.92 33.93 6.17
CA PRO A 153 -10.66 33.24 4.91
C PRO A 153 -9.38 33.75 4.25
N GLY A 154 -8.56 32.84 3.73
CA GLY A 154 -7.30 33.16 3.09
C GLY A 154 -6.18 33.67 4.01
N LYS A 155 -6.36 33.68 5.35
CA LYS A 155 -5.33 34.16 6.30
C LYS A 155 -4.52 33.06 6.96
N ILE A 156 -4.89 31.78 6.77
CA ILE A 156 -4.18 30.64 7.36
C ILE A 156 -3.25 30.04 6.31
N ASN A 157 -1.99 29.89 6.70
CA ASN A 157 -1.00 29.21 5.87
C ASN A 157 -0.91 27.72 6.28
N MET A 158 -1.00 26.83 5.30
CA MET A 158 -0.78 25.39 5.47
C MET A 158 0.64 25.04 5.04
N ALA A 159 1.32 24.24 5.85
CA ALA A 159 2.62 23.67 5.51
C ALA A 159 2.45 22.22 5.07
N SER A 160 3.07 21.84 3.95
CA SER A 160 3.13 20.47 3.45
C SER A 160 4.53 20.11 2.98
N SER A 161 4.76 18.83 2.69
CA SER A 161 6.04 18.35 2.12
C SER A 161 6.15 18.56 0.60
N GLY A 162 5.23 19.32 0.01
CA GLY A 162 5.20 19.69 -1.41
C GLY A 162 3.90 19.31 -2.11
N ALA A 163 3.65 19.91 -3.27
CA ALA A 163 2.44 19.70 -4.05
C ALA A 163 2.23 18.20 -4.41
N GLY A 164 1.01 17.72 -4.26
CA GLY A 164 0.64 16.32 -4.56
C GLY A 164 1.12 15.28 -3.53
N ASN A 165 1.88 15.66 -2.51
CA ASN A 165 2.25 14.76 -1.43
C ASN A 165 1.09 14.52 -0.46
N LEU A 166 1.15 13.41 0.30
CA LEU A 166 0.09 13.04 1.25
C LEU A 166 -0.24 14.15 2.26
N THR A 167 0.76 14.85 2.77
CA THR A 167 0.55 15.97 3.71
C THR A 167 -0.20 17.15 3.07
N HIS A 168 0.05 17.43 1.80
CA HIS A 168 -0.74 18.39 1.02
C HIS A 168 -2.17 17.88 0.82
N LEU A 169 -2.33 16.66 0.29
CA LEU A 169 -3.63 16.07 0.01
C LEU A 169 -4.50 15.93 1.28
N ALA A 170 -3.90 15.61 2.43
CA ALA A 170 -4.61 15.54 3.71
C ALA A 170 -5.14 16.92 4.15
N GLY A 171 -4.34 17.96 3.94
CA GLY A 171 -4.78 19.34 4.20
C GLY A 171 -5.91 19.79 3.26
N GLU A 172 -5.81 19.47 1.96
CA GLU A 172 -6.87 19.76 0.99
C GLU A 172 -8.17 18.99 1.29
N LEU A 173 -8.04 17.71 1.69
CA LEU A 173 -9.19 16.93 2.16
C LEU A 173 -9.85 17.59 3.39
N PHE A 174 -9.04 18.06 4.35
CA PHE A 174 -9.55 18.79 5.52
C PHE A 174 -10.27 20.08 5.11
N LYS A 175 -9.70 20.90 4.24
CA LYS A 175 -10.32 22.13 3.75
C LYS A 175 -11.66 21.87 3.11
N MET A 176 -11.72 20.85 2.25
CA MET A 176 -12.96 20.45 1.57
C MET A 176 -14.04 19.96 2.56
N MET A 177 -13.67 19.16 3.57
CA MET A 177 -14.62 18.55 4.51
C MET A 177 -15.04 19.49 5.64
N ALA A 178 -14.16 20.39 6.07
CA ALA A 178 -14.43 21.39 7.12
C ALA A 178 -14.96 22.71 6.57
N ASP A 179 -15.03 22.86 5.24
CA ASP A 179 -15.43 24.09 4.54
C ASP A 179 -14.62 25.32 5.01
N VAL A 180 -13.31 25.23 4.86
CA VAL A 180 -12.35 26.28 5.25
C VAL A 180 -11.31 26.54 4.16
N ASP A 181 -10.85 27.79 4.07
CA ASP A 181 -9.80 28.21 3.14
C ASP A 181 -8.47 28.41 3.83
N SER A 182 -7.34 28.05 3.17
CA SER A 182 -5.99 28.34 3.64
C SER A 182 -5.02 28.50 2.47
N ILE A 183 -3.94 29.29 2.69
CA ILE A 183 -2.87 29.51 1.72
C ILE A 183 -1.67 28.63 2.10
N GLU A 184 -0.93 28.09 1.11
CA GLU A 184 0.27 27.29 1.35
C GLU A 184 1.49 28.15 1.69
N ASN A 185 2.15 27.89 2.85
CA ASN A 185 3.51 28.34 3.13
C ASN A 185 4.21 27.47 4.19
N ILE A 186 5.52 27.21 4.02
CA ILE A 186 6.32 26.31 4.85
C ILE A 186 7.22 27.11 5.80
N ARG A 187 7.14 26.84 7.13
CA ARG A 187 8.25 27.12 8.08
C ARG A 187 8.21 26.23 9.32
N ALA A 188 9.39 25.72 9.73
CA ALA A 188 9.58 24.83 10.90
C ALA A 188 9.66 25.59 12.23
N GLY A 189 9.01 25.05 13.28
CA GLY A 189 9.09 25.49 14.66
C GLY A 189 8.48 24.45 15.60
N LYS A 190 8.62 24.58 16.93
CA LYS A 190 7.93 23.70 17.89
C LYS A 190 6.43 23.78 17.64
N LEU A 191 5.76 22.64 17.44
CA LEU A 191 4.39 22.55 16.96
C LEU A 191 3.46 22.03 18.06
N ARG A 192 2.20 22.51 18.09
CA ARG A 192 1.12 21.97 18.93
C ARG A 192 0.33 20.97 18.08
N ALA A 193 0.24 19.72 18.53
CA ALA A 193 -0.63 18.72 17.94
C ALA A 193 -2.10 19.04 18.27
N LEU A 194 -2.95 19.07 17.24
CA LEU A 194 -4.39 19.32 17.34
C LEU A 194 -5.21 18.05 17.19
N ALA A 195 -4.87 17.19 16.22
CA ALA A 195 -5.54 15.93 15.97
C ALA A 195 -4.63 14.95 15.21
N VAL A 196 -4.87 13.64 15.36
CA VAL A 196 -4.36 12.61 14.45
C VAL A 196 -5.35 12.42 13.31
N THR A 197 -4.84 12.09 12.13
CA THR A 197 -5.63 12.02 10.89
C THR A 197 -6.29 10.65 10.65
N THR A 198 -6.01 9.67 11.51
CA THR A 198 -6.64 8.35 11.50
C THR A 198 -8.02 8.38 12.14
N ALA A 199 -8.88 7.41 11.78
CA ALA A 199 -10.22 7.27 12.37
C ALA A 199 -10.19 6.94 13.88
N ALA A 200 -9.10 6.31 14.37
CA ALA A 200 -8.85 6.00 15.77
C ALA A 200 -7.57 6.68 16.26
N ARG A 201 -7.39 6.74 17.58
CA ARG A 201 -6.17 7.29 18.21
C ARG A 201 -4.93 6.52 17.74
N ALA A 202 -3.85 7.22 17.47
CA ALA A 202 -2.57 6.61 17.18
C ALA A 202 -1.92 6.11 18.47
N PRO A 203 -1.42 4.85 18.52
CA PRO A 203 -0.80 4.31 19.74
C PRO A 203 0.37 5.14 20.26
N MET A 204 1.12 5.80 19.37
CA MET A 204 2.24 6.68 19.73
C MET A 204 1.81 8.06 20.24
N LEU A 205 0.55 8.45 20.07
CA LEU A 205 -0.03 9.73 20.49
C LEU A 205 -1.40 9.49 21.14
N PRO A 206 -1.47 8.76 22.26
CA PRO A 206 -2.73 8.30 22.85
C PRO A 206 -3.61 9.45 23.36
N ASP A 207 -3.00 10.60 23.68
CA ASP A 207 -3.71 11.78 24.19
C ASP A 207 -4.27 12.67 23.07
N ILE A 208 -3.83 12.47 21.80
CA ILE A 208 -4.27 13.27 20.69
C ILE A 208 -5.53 12.63 20.07
N ARG A 209 -6.60 13.43 19.97
CA ARG A 209 -7.91 12.99 19.47
C ARG A 209 -7.89 12.79 17.94
N PRO A 210 -8.63 11.82 17.41
CA PRO A 210 -8.85 11.68 15.98
C PRO A 210 -9.56 12.89 15.37
N MET A 211 -9.15 13.28 14.17
CA MET A 211 -9.81 14.33 13.38
C MET A 211 -11.28 13.99 13.09
N ALA A 212 -11.59 12.70 12.91
CA ALA A 212 -12.95 12.21 12.67
C ALA A 212 -13.95 12.54 13.79
N GLU A 213 -13.49 12.81 15.02
CA GLU A 213 -14.34 13.27 16.12
C GLU A 213 -14.87 14.70 15.92
N PHE A 214 -14.20 15.49 15.07
CA PHE A 214 -14.52 16.89 14.80
C PHE A 214 -15.05 17.12 13.39
N VAL A 215 -14.57 16.30 12.44
CA VAL A 215 -14.94 16.31 11.03
C VAL A 215 -15.37 14.89 10.66
N PRO A 216 -16.67 14.57 10.75
CA PRO A 216 -17.16 13.22 10.51
C PRO A 216 -16.76 12.67 9.15
N GLY A 217 -16.29 11.43 9.12
CA GLY A 217 -15.82 10.77 7.91
C GLY A 217 -14.41 11.15 7.44
N TYR A 218 -13.72 12.07 8.12
CA TYR A 218 -12.35 12.40 7.78
C TYR A 218 -11.40 11.26 8.17
N GLU A 219 -10.64 10.78 7.22
CA GLU A 219 -9.49 9.90 7.41
C GLU A 219 -8.43 10.18 6.33
N ALA A 220 -7.20 10.46 6.77
CA ALA A 220 -6.05 10.65 5.92
C ALA A 220 -4.84 9.95 6.53
N SER A 221 -4.46 8.80 6.01
CA SER A 221 -3.28 8.06 6.45
C SER A 221 -2.49 7.56 5.25
N GLY A 222 -1.17 7.53 5.38
CA GLY A 222 -0.34 6.74 4.49
C GLY A 222 -0.64 5.26 4.70
N TRP A 223 -0.50 4.47 3.67
CA TRP A 223 -0.52 3.02 3.80
C TRP A 223 0.53 2.37 2.90
N GLN A 224 0.90 1.16 3.27
CA GLN A 224 1.84 0.33 2.54
C GLN A 224 1.32 -1.09 2.44
N GLY A 225 1.58 -1.74 1.32
CA GLY A 225 1.17 -3.11 1.06
C GLY A 225 1.98 -3.75 -0.06
N VAL A 226 1.58 -4.95 -0.45
CA VAL A 226 2.23 -5.71 -1.52
C VAL A 226 1.21 -6.04 -2.60
N GLY A 227 1.63 -5.89 -3.84
CA GLY A 227 0.88 -6.33 -5.01
C GLY A 227 1.76 -7.13 -5.97
N ALA A 228 1.13 -7.81 -6.91
CA ALA A 228 1.79 -8.57 -7.97
C ALA A 228 1.24 -8.16 -9.35
N PRO A 229 1.86 -8.57 -10.47
CA PRO A 229 1.27 -8.41 -11.79
C PRO A 229 -0.13 -9.02 -11.85
N ARG A 230 -1.03 -8.41 -12.60
CA ARG A 230 -2.36 -8.98 -12.89
C ARG A 230 -2.20 -10.40 -13.47
N ASN A 231 -3.11 -11.28 -13.12
CA ASN A 231 -3.11 -12.70 -13.49
C ASN A 231 -2.02 -13.56 -12.80
N THR A 232 -1.35 -13.07 -11.77
CA THR A 232 -0.59 -13.93 -10.86
C THR A 232 -1.56 -14.97 -10.26
N PRO A 233 -1.23 -16.27 -10.25
CA PRO A 233 -2.12 -17.33 -9.77
C PRO A 233 -2.63 -17.06 -8.34
N ASP A 234 -3.92 -17.31 -8.12
CA ASP A 234 -4.57 -17.04 -6.83
C ASP A 234 -3.90 -17.78 -5.68
N GLU A 235 -3.44 -19.02 -5.91
CA GLU A 235 -2.70 -19.81 -4.93
C GLU A 235 -1.40 -19.13 -4.44
N ILE A 236 -0.72 -18.40 -5.33
CA ILE A 236 0.47 -17.61 -4.99
C ILE A 236 0.07 -16.36 -4.19
N ILE A 237 -0.99 -15.68 -4.63
CA ILE A 237 -1.54 -14.50 -3.93
C ILE A 237 -1.95 -14.86 -2.51
N GLU A 238 -2.70 -15.94 -2.34
CA GLU A 238 -3.18 -16.41 -1.05
C GLU A 238 -2.03 -16.84 -0.14
N ARG A 239 -1.06 -17.60 -0.67
CA ARG A 239 0.12 -18.01 0.09
C ARG A 239 0.92 -16.82 0.59
N LEU A 240 1.18 -15.84 -0.26
CA LEU A 240 1.87 -14.59 0.13
C LEU A 240 1.06 -13.82 1.16
N ASN A 241 -0.26 -13.71 1.00
CA ASN A 241 -1.14 -13.05 1.96
C ASN A 241 -1.06 -13.71 3.34
N GLN A 242 -1.14 -15.04 3.40
CA GLN A 242 -1.04 -15.80 4.65
C GLN A 242 0.29 -15.55 5.36
N GLU A 243 1.42 -15.62 4.64
CA GLU A 243 2.74 -15.41 5.23
C GLU A 243 2.97 -13.96 5.65
N ILE A 244 2.48 -12.98 4.88
CA ILE A 244 2.53 -11.57 5.28
C ILE A 244 1.71 -11.34 6.55
N ASN A 245 0.46 -11.83 6.61
CA ASN A 245 -0.38 -11.68 7.80
C ASN A 245 0.20 -12.41 9.03
N ALA A 246 0.86 -13.55 8.85
CA ALA A 246 1.60 -14.23 9.92
C ALA A 246 2.76 -13.34 10.44
N GLY A 247 3.49 -12.68 9.53
CA GLY A 247 4.54 -11.72 9.90
C GLY A 247 4.00 -10.51 10.66
N LEU A 248 2.84 -10.00 10.26
CA LEU A 248 2.20 -8.88 10.94
C LEU A 248 1.66 -9.23 12.34
N ALA A 249 1.46 -10.52 12.62
CA ALA A 249 1.13 -11.04 13.94
C ALA A 249 2.37 -11.27 14.83
N ASP A 250 3.58 -11.38 14.23
CA ASP A 250 4.82 -11.57 14.98
C ASP A 250 5.17 -10.32 15.81
N PRO A 251 5.40 -10.46 17.13
CA PRO A 251 5.67 -9.32 18.02
C PRO A 251 6.92 -8.52 17.62
N THR A 252 7.96 -9.18 17.10
CA THR A 252 9.23 -8.54 16.73
C THR A 252 9.05 -7.69 15.48
N LEU A 253 8.45 -8.25 14.43
CA LEU A 253 8.17 -7.51 13.20
C LEU A 253 7.18 -6.37 13.45
N LYS A 254 6.11 -6.63 14.21
CA LYS A 254 5.14 -5.61 14.62
C LYS A 254 5.80 -4.46 15.39
N GLY A 255 6.71 -4.76 16.32
CA GLY A 255 7.48 -3.76 17.06
C GLY A 255 8.35 -2.90 16.14
N ARG A 256 9.02 -3.51 15.16
CA ARG A 256 9.83 -2.78 14.15
C ARG A 256 8.96 -1.87 13.28
N LEU A 257 7.79 -2.32 12.85
CA LEU A 257 6.86 -1.50 12.08
C LEU A 257 6.30 -0.34 12.92
N ALA A 258 6.01 -0.59 14.19
CA ALA A 258 5.56 0.45 15.13
C ALA A 258 6.64 1.52 15.35
N SER A 259 7.93 1.16 15.44
CA SER A 259 9.03 2.13 15.55
C SER A 259 9.17 3.07 14.35
N LEU A 260 8.63 2.68 13.18
CA LEU A 260 8.50 3.53 12.00
C LEU A 260 7.23 4.41 11.99
N GLY A 261 6.48 4.44 13.09
CA GLY A 261 5.20 5.15 13.20
C GLY A 261 4.03 4.40 12.56
N GLY A 262 4.21 3.14 12.16
CA GLY A 262 3.20 2.33 11.51
C GLY A 262 2.26 1.61 12.48
N VAL A 263 1.00 1.55 12.11
CA VAL A 263 0.00 0.68 12.74
C VAL A 263 -0.29 -0.46 11.79
N VAL A 264 -0.08 -1.70 12.24
CA VAL A 264 -0.33 -2.90 11.43
C VAL A 264 -1.77 -2.90 10.92
N PHE A 265 -1.92 -3.24 9.64
CA PHE A 265 -3.20 -3.26 8.94
C PHE A 265 -3.31 -4.53 8.12
N THR A 266 -3.90 -5.58 8.70
CA THR A 266 -4.09 -6.90 8.07
C THR A 266 -5.39 -6.96 7.29
N ASN A 267 -5.38 -7.72 6.18
CA ASN A 267 -6.57 -7.96 5.37
C ASN A 267 -6.40 -9.16 4.43
N THR A 268 -7.49 -9.56 3.78
CA THR A 268 -7.47 -10.51 2.66
C THR A 268 -7.11 -9.76 1.35
N PRO A 269 -6.67 -10.47 0.29
CA PRO A 269 -6.44 -9.86 -1.01
C PRO A 269 -7.66 -9.09 -1.53
N ALA A 270 -8.85 -9.65 -1.40
CA ALA A 270 -10.11 -9.02 -1.83
C ALA A 270 -10.40 -7.73 -1.04
N SER A 271 -10.31 -7.75 0.30
CA SER A 271 -10.54 -6.56 1.11
C SER A 271 -9.47 -5.47 0.91
N PHE A 272 -8.24 -5.87 0.61
CA PHE A 272 -7.20 -4.91 0.23
C PHE A 272 -7.49 -4.27 -1.13
N GLY A 273 -7.99 -5.03 -2.11
CA GLY A 273 -8.43 -4.50 -3.39
C GLY A 273 -9.57 -3.49 -3.27
N THR A 274 -10.58 -3.79 -2.44
CA THR A 274 -11.67 -2.86 -2.11
C THR A 274 -11.12 -1.58 -1.49
N PHE A 275 -10.25 -1.71 -0.48
CA PHE A 275 -9.61 -0.58 0.18
C PHE A 275 -8.81 0.31 -0.81
N ILE A 276 -8.01 -0.29 -1.71
CA ILE A 276 -7.29 0.46 -2.75
C ILE A 276 -8.25 1.25 -3.65
N SER A 277 -9.39 0.65 -4.01
CA SER A 277 -10.39 1.31 -4.86
C SER A 277 -11.04 2.50 -4.16
N GLU A 278 -11.41 2.35 -2.89
CA GLU A 278 -11.95 3.42 -2.05
C GLU A 278 -10.95 4.57 -1.87
N GLU A 279 -9.70 4.25 -1.60
CA GLU A 279 -8.62 5.24 -1.50
C GLU A 279 -8.40 5.99 -2.82
N THR A 280 -8.42 5.27 -3.95
CA THR A 280 -8.29 5.88 -5.28
C THR A 280 -9.42 6.87 -5.55
N GLU A 281 -10.65 6.51 -5.21
CA GLU A 281 -11.82 7.39 -5.40
C GLU A 281 -11.74 8.61 -4.47
N LYS A 282 -11.48 8.40 -3.18
CA LYS A 282 -11.36 9.45 -2.16
C LYS A 282 -10.34 10.51 -2.56
N TRP A 283 -9.12 10.06 -2.83
CA TRP A 283 -8.04 10.97 -3.18
C TRP A 283 -8.21 11.59 -4.55
N GLY A 284 -8.78 10.85 -5.51
CA GLY A 284 -9.14 11.39 -6.82
C GLY A 284 -10.15 12.54 -6.72
N LYS A 285 -11.14 12.45 -5.82
CA LYS A 285 -12.09 13.54 -5.53
C LYS A 285 -11.38 14.75 -4.93
N ALA A 286 -10.54 14.56 -3.91
CA ALA A 286 -9.80 15.63 -3.26
C ALA A 286 -8.85 16.37 -4.24
N ILE A 287 -8.09 15.64 -5.06
CA ILE A 287 -7.17 16.18 -6.05
C ILE A 287 -7.91 17.04 -7.09
N ARG A 288 -9.04 16.54 -7.61
CA ARG A 288 -9.84 17.29 -8.59
C ARG A 288 -10.49 18.52 -7.96
N ALA A 289 -11.04 18.42 -6.76
CA ALA A 289 -11.67 19.56 -6.05
C ALA A 289 -10.67 20.66 -5.75
N ALA A 290 -9.43 20.31 -5.36
CA ALA A 290 -8.35 21.27 -5.10
C ALA A 290 -7.60 21.70 -6.38
N ASN A 291 -7.98 21.20 -7.57
CA ASN A 291 -7.32 21.48 -8.85
C ASN A 291 -5.80 21.28 -8.81
N ILE A 292 -5.33 20.25 -8.11
CA ILE A 292 -3.91 19.96 -7.95
C ILE A 292 -3.35 19.43 -9.26
N LYS A 293 -2.29 20.05 -9.76
CA LYS A 293 -1.54 19.62 -10.94
C LYS A 293 -0.06 19.50 -10.57
N LEU A 294 0.59 18.48 -11.09
CA LEU A 294 2.06 18.37 -11.05
C LEU A 294 2.61 19.15 -12.25
N GLU A 295 3.52 20.06 -11.98
CA GLU A 295 4.25 20.79 -13.01
C GLU A 295 5.22 19.89 -13.78
#